data_5183916b5033e2c22b0586a9fd6cd44a
#
_entry.id   5183916b5033e2c22b0586a9fd6cd44a
#
_cell.length_a   1.000
_cell.length_b   1.000
_cell.length_c   1.000
_cell.angle_alpha   90.00
_cell.angle_beta   90.00
_cell.angle_gamma   90.00
#
_symmetry.space_group_name_H-M   'P 1'
#
loop_
_entity.id
_entity.type
_entity.pdbx_description
1 polymer ?
#
loop_
_entity_poly.entity_id
_entity_poly.type
_entity_poly.pdbx_seq_one_letter_code
_entity_poly.pdbx_strand_id
1 'polypeptide(L)'
;MVDDVSSTLVTTSSTTYISGLSGFDSSALIEAAVQAKLAPAYVLEARVEEDEAVLSSYSEMASLLETLEDTLNALRNEPGTLSDPSVFESRAAYLSSDDSSTPGNYFGVVVDENTEPTSYEIQIQQLATAHKISSDRQSSETDALGLDGVFSLGTGSSSADITIAADMSLEDVRNAINDSSDKSGVSASILQVSDTEFILVLSASETGQEISLSSVSGEDIAQNLGILNTDSSVKNELQTVQNAILSVDGVQVERSTNSIDDLIEGVSLDLYGANQDATFTLELDYSYSDVKEELLAFVDAYNAYREFALIHQDVDSSGNVSEDAILFGDDVLRGVNNSLYDSLNDTWDVDGVTYSLGSLGITFDSENALEVDETVLDAFLLDNIDVVAEMFEFQYESDDENLMVLSREGQIASGSYALDISVDGGGDITGVSVDGDDSLFEIDGNTLTGVAGSEVAGMVFVFTGTESSTVNISFSQGFADSLYNELDEYTNVVDGSLTEAKRAREERVSNATSEISSIESAAAAEEDRLITYYANLEAKIAVANALSDYLDAITSSDD
;
A
#
# COMPACT_ATOMS: atom_id res chain seq x y z
N MET A 1 -52.71 -59.11 -27.88
CA MET A 1 -51.91 -57.87 -28.06
C MET A 1 -50.58 -58.21 -27.38
N VAL A 2 -49.54 -58.36 -28.16
CA VAL A 2 -48.18 -58.54 -27.63
C VAL A 2 -47.71 -57.13 -27.26
N ASP A 3 -47.61 -56.85 -25.96
CA ASP A 3 -46.99 -55.60 -25.49
C ASP A 3 -45.55 -55.58 -25.97
N ASP A 4 -45.19 -54.50 -26.63
CA ASP A 4 -43.89 -54.22 -27.20
C ASP A 4 -42.90 -54.09 -26.04
N VAL A 5 -42.18 -55.17 -25.73
CA VAL A 5 -41.15 -55.17 -24.67
C VAL A 5 -39.92 -54.44 -25.24
N SER A 6 -39.81 -53.16 -24.92
CA SER A 6 -38.64 -52.39 -25.28
C SER A 6 -37.43 -52.83 -24.44
N SER A 7 -36.52 -53.61 -25.03
CA SER A 7 -35.24 -53.93 -24.42
C SER A 7 -34.32 -52.69 -24.46
N THR A 8 -33.71 -52.36 -23.33
CA THR A 8 -32.74 -51.29 -23.20
C THR A 8 -31.34 -51.84 -22.97
N LEU A 9 -30.32 -51.16 -23.53
CA LEU A 9 -28.91 -51.45 -23.27
C LEU A 9 -28.47 -50.71 -21.99
N VAL A 10 -28.05 -51.48 -21.00
CA VAL A 10 -27.49 -50.93 -19.74
C VAL A 10 -26.01 -51.28 -19.67
N THR A 11 -25.17 -50.30 -19.48
CA THR A 11 -23.71 -50.46 -19.52
C THR A 11 -23.14 -50.27 -18.10
N THR A 12 -22.35 -51.23 -17.64
CA THR A 12 -21.47 -51.08 -16.48
C THR A 12 -20.11 -50.55 -16.89
N SER A 13 -19.24 -50.26 -15.94
CA SER A 13 -17.85 -49.86 -16.17
C SER A 13 -17.05 -50.78 -17.10
N SER A 14 -17.43 -52.08 -17.20
CA SER A 14 -16.70 -53.11 -17.93
C SER A 14 -17.52 -53.87 -18.95
N THR A 15 -18.86 -53.85 -18.93
CA THR A 15 -19.71 -54.73 -19.75
C THR A 15 -21.06 -54.08 -20.03
N THR A 16 -21.60 -54.32 -21.23
CA THR A 16 -22.97 -53.86 -21.61
C THR A 16 -23.94 -55.05 -21.55
N TYR A 17 -25.06 -54.89 -20.88
CA TYR A 17 -26.12 -55.87 -20.73
C TYR A 17 -27.39 -55.42 -21.45
N ILE A 18 -28.25 -56.36 -21.77
CA ILE A 18 -29.59 -56.08 -22.29
C ILE A 18 -30.61 -56.25 -21.15
N SER A 19 -31.32 -55.20 -20.80
CA SER A 19 -32.38 -55.20 -19.78
C SER A 19 -33.77 -55.30 -20.42
N GLY A 20 -34.75 -55.78 -19.68
CA GLY A 20 -36.12 -55.86 -20.16
C GLY A 20 -36.47 -57.16 -20.95
N LEU A 21 -35.52 -58.11 -21.08
CA LEU A 21 -35.76 -59.36 -21.83
C LEU A 21 -36.84 -60.22 -21.24
N SER A 22 -37.09 -60.12 -19.95
CA SER A 22 -38.09 -60.91 -19.20
C SER A 22 -39.39 -60.21 -18.93
N GLY A 23 -39.53 -58.89 -19.34
CA GLY A 23 -40.63 -58.01 -18.93
C GLY A 23 -40.55 -57.52 -17.50
N PHE A 24 -39.42 -57.80 -16.78
CA PHE A 24 -39.16 -57.31 -15.43
C PHE A 24 -38.29 -56.05 -15.53
N ASP A 25 -38.79 -54.91 -15.05
CA ASP A 25 -38.04 -53.65 -14.99
C ASP A 25 -37.28 -53.54 -13.65
N SER A 26 -35.97 -53.73 -13.69
CA SER A 26 -35.10 -53.62 -12.54
C SER A 26 -34.53 -52.20 -12.31
N SER A 27 -34.75 -51.26 -13.25
CA SER A 27 -34.13 -49.92 -13.22
C SER A 27 -34.51 -49.17 -11.96
N ALA A 28 -35.81 -49.14 -11.60
CA ALA A 28 -36.29 -48.43 -10.41
C ALA A 28 -35.73 -49.02 -9.09
N LEU A 29 -35.46 -50.34 -9.04
CA LEU A 29 -34.85 -50.99 -7.88
C LEU A 29 -33.36 -50.65 -7.76
N ILE A 30 -32.65 -50.62 -8.88
CA ILE A 30 -31.24 -50.22 -8.95
C ILE A 30 -31.14 -48.76 -8.51
N GLU A 31 -31.90 -47.87 -9.11
CA GLU A 31 -31.91 -46.44 -8.78
C GLU A 31 -32.24 -46.20 -7.31
N ALA A 32 -33.26 -46.83 -6.73
CA ALA A 32 -33.58 -46.72 -5.31
C ALA A 32 -32.45 -47.21 -4.39
N ALA A 33 -31.75 -48.27 -4.77
CA ALA A 33 -30.63 -48.80 -3.99
C ALA A 33 -29.42 -47.85 -4.06
N VAL A 34 -29.13 -47.25 -5.24
CA VAL A 34 -28.04 -46.28 -5.44
C VAL A 34 -28.35 -44.99 -4.66
N GLN A 35 -29.58 -44.46 -4.77
CA GLN A 35 -30.00 -43.27 -4.02
C GLN A 35 -29.90 -43.49 -2.50
N ALA A 36 -30.30 -44.65 -2.00
CA ALA A 36 -30.13 -44.96 -0.59
C ALA A 36 -28.65 -45.00 -0.15
N LYS A 37 -27.75 -45.37 -1.07
CA LYS A 37 -26.30 -45.39 -0.83
C LYS A 37 -25.70 -44.00 -0.86
N LEU A 38 -26.24 -43.10 -1.71
CA LEU A 38 -25.81 -41.68 -1.84
C LEU A 38 -26.39 -40.77 -0.76
N ALA A 39 -27.47 -41.18 -0.07
CA ALA A 39 -28.11 -40.34 0.95
C ALA A 39 -27.15 -39.73 2.00
N PRO A 40 -26.09 -40.43 2.50
CA PRO A 40 -25.12 -39.79 3.39
C PRO A 40 -24.27 -38.70 2.68
N ALA A 41 -23.98 -38.85 1.38
CA ALA A 41 -23.23 -37.85 0.63
C ALA A 41 -23.99 -36.52 0.55
N TYR A 42 -25.28 -36.54 0.30
CA TYR A 42 -26.13 -35.34 0.27
C TYR A 42 -26.13 -34.56 1.60
N VAL A 43 -26.02 -35.26 2.72
CA VAL A 43 -25.89 -34.62 4.04
C VAL A 43 -24.53 -33.97 4.22
N LEU A 44 -23.48 -34.58 3.68
CA LEU A 44 -22.12 -34.00 3.70
C LEU A 44 -22.01 -32.84 2.74
N GLU A 45 -22.60 -32.92 1.55
CA GLU A 45 -22.65 -31.82 0.57
C GLU A 45 -23.29 -30.57 1.19
N ALA A 46 -24.44 -30.72 1.87
CA ALA A 46 -25.09 -29.60 2.57
C ALA A 46 -24.18 -28.99 3.67
N ARG A 47 -23.38 -29.81 4.36
CA ARG A 47 -22.41 -29.31 5.35
C ARG A 47 -21.22 -28.61 4.71
N VAL A 48 -20.76 -29.11 3.57
CA VAL A 48 -19.70 -28.45 2.79
C VAL A 48 -20.17 -27.07 2.34
N GLU A 49 -21.39 -26.96 1.81
CA GLU A 49 -21.99 -25.71 1.40
C GLU A 49 -22.12 -24.70 2.58
N GLU A 50 -22.52 -25.18 3.76
CA GLU A 50 -22.58 -24.37 4.99
C GLU A 50 -21.17 -23.92 5.43
N ASP A 51 -20.18 -24.83 5.49
CA ASP A 51 -18.81 -24.48 5.87
C ASP A 51 -18.14 -23.55 4.85
N GLU A 52 -18.41 -23.71 3.55
CA GLU A 52 -17.93 -22.80 2.48
C GLU A 52 -18.55 -21.40 2.61
N ALA A 53 -19.82 -21.29 2.96
CA ALA A 53 -20.47 -20.00 3.22
C ALA A 53 -19.82 -19.29 4.41
N VAL A 54 -19.52 -20.01 5.50
CA VAL A 54 -18.80 -19.45 6.66
C VAL A 54 -17.39 -19.05 6.28
N LEU A 55 -16.66 -19.83 5.49
CA LEU A 55 -15.31 -19.49 5.01
C LEU A 55 -15.31 -18.22 4.15
N SER A 56 -16.33 -18.04 3.33
CA SER A 56 -16.51 -16.80 2.55
C SER A 56 -16.71 -15.61 3.47
N SER A 57 -17.60 -15.71 4.47
CA SER A 57 -17.85 -14.63 5.43
C SER A 57 -16.61 -14.33 6.31
N TYR A 58 -15.84 -15.34 6.71
CA TYR A 58 -14.58 -15.13 7.41
C TYR A 58 -13.52 -14.45 6.54
N SER A 59 -13.53 -14.72 5.24
CA SER A 59 -12.59 -14.06 4.32
C SER A 59 -12.95 -12.59 4.08
N GLU A 60 -14.24 -12.28 4.04
CA GLU A 60 -14.74 -10.90 4.01
C GLU A 60 -14.41 -10.16 5.32
N MET A 61 -14.66 -10.79 6.47
CA MET A 61 -14.30 -10.24 7.79
C MET A 61 -12.81 -9.94 7.89
N ALA A 62 -11.95 -10.89 7.45
CA ALA A 62 -10.50 -10.69 7.45
C ALA A 62 -10.10 -9.45 6.61
N SER A 63 -10.65 -9.32 5.41
CA SER A 63 -10.34 -8.17 4.55
C SER A 63 -10.80 -6.82 5.13
N LEU A 64 -11.93 -6.80 5.83
CA LEU A 64 -12.42 -5.60 6.51
C LEU A 64 -11.55 -5.24 7.71
N LEU A 65 -11.09 -6.23 8.47
CA LEU A 65 -10.18 -6.01 9.59
C LEU A 65 -8.79 -5.60 9.13
N GLU A 66 -8.25 -6.20 8.06
CA GLU A 66 -6.99 -5.78 7.43
C GLU A 66 -7.06 -4.32 6.96
N THR A 67 -8.19 -3.90 6.36
CA THR A 67 -8.40 -2.49 5.97
C THR A 67 -8.41 -1.56 7.18
N LEU A 68 -9.01 -1.99 8.29
CA LEU A 68 -9.02 -1.23 9.54
C LEU A 68 -7.61 -1.14 10.15
N GLU A 69 -6.86 -2.24 10.15
CA GLU A 69 -5.46 -2.28 10.59
C GLU A 69 -4.56 -1.36 9.76
N ASP A 70 -4.76 -1.31 8.43
CA ASP A 70 -4.01 -0.40 7.56
C ASP A 70 -4.20 1.07 7.96
N THR A 71 -5.44 1.49 8.28
CA THR A 71 -5.70 2.87 8.76
C THR A 71 -5.11 3.12 10.15
N LEU A 72 -5.14 2.13 11.04
CA LEU A 72 -4.51 2.22 12.35
C LEU A 72 -3.00 2.27 12.25
N ASN A 73 -2.39 1.59 11.27
CA ASN A 73 -0.96 1.60 11.05
C ASN A 73 -0.44 2.99 10.63
N ALA A 74 -1.23 3.77 9.89
CA ALA A 74 -0.91 5.15 9.56
C ALA A 74 -1.00 6.11 10.77
N LEU A 75 -1.81 5.75 11.78
CA LEU A 75 -2.08 6.54 12.97
C LEU A 75 -1.23 6.14 14.20
N ARG A 76 -0.51 5.02 14.14
CA ARG A 76 0.38 4.57 15.22
C ARG A 76 1.84 4.85 14.86
N ASN A 77 2.66 5.11 15.83
CA ASN A 77 4.12 5.18 15.66
C ASN A 77 4.72 3.81 16.00
N GLU A 78 4.94 2.96 14.99
CA GLU A 78 5.56 1.67 15.21
C GLU A 78 7.07 1.85 15.39
N PRO A 79 7.66 1.45 16.51
CA PRO A 79 9.10 1.56 16.70
C PRO A 79 9.85 0.58 15.79
N GLY A 80 10.93 1.05 15.16
CA GLY A 80 11.81 0.24 14.33
C GLY A 80 12.38 1.01 13.14
N THR A 81 13.44 0.47 12.54
CA THR A 81 14.16 1.12 11.42
C THR A 81 13.49 0.89 10.05
N LEU A 82 12.44 0.10 9.99
CA LEU A 82 11.72 -0.26 8.75
C LEU A 82 10.23 0.09 8.80
N SER A 83 9.78 0.73 9.88
CA SER A 83 8.40 1.22 9.99
C SER A 83 8.19 2.44 9.08
N ASP A 84 7.03 2.52 8.47
CA ASP A 84 6.58 3.75 7.81
C ASP A 84 6.31 4.80 8.90
N PRO A 85 6.63 6.08 8.66
CA PRO A 85 6.36 7.15 9.62
C PRO A 85 4.85 7.29 9.83
N SER A 86 4.45 7.67 11.04
CA SER A 86 3.05 7.97 11.32
C SER A 86 2.61 9.25 10.61
N VAL A 87 1.30 9.41 10.39
CA VAL A 87 0.75 10.62 9.77
C VAL A 87 1.03 11.88 10.60
N PHE A 88 1.28 11.75 11.89
CA PHE A 88 1.65 12.88 12.77
C PHE A 88 3.08 13.39 12.54
N GLU A 89 3.92 12.64 11.81
CA GLU A 89 5.22 13.11 11.33
C GLU A 89 5.12 13.92 10.03
N SER A 90 3.99 13.85 9.34
CA SER A 90 3.74 14.62 8.12
C SER A 90 3.73 16.12 8.38
N ARG A 91 4.39 16.85 7.50
CA ARG A 91 4.48 18.32 7.55
C ARG A 91 3.88 18.94 6.31
N ALA A 92 3.33 20.13 6.48
CA ALA A 92 2.76 20.94 5.40
C ALA A 92 3.28 22.37 5.42
N ALA A 93 3.27 23.00 4.25
CA ALA A 93 3.55 24.40 4.10
C ALA A 93 2.25 25.20 3.95
N TYR A 94 1.97 26.09 4.88
CA TYR A 94 0.86 27.02 4.83
C TYR A 94 1.35 28.38 4.34
N LEU A 95 0.83 28.82 3.19
CA LEU A 95 1.30 30.01 2.51
C LEU A 95 0.29 31.14 2.62
N SER A 96 0.75 32.31 3.04
CA SER A 96 -0.05 33.55 3.03
C SER A 96 0.75 34.71 2.42
N SER A 97 0.10 35.84 2.18
CA SER A 97 0.72 37.02 1.62
C SER A 97 0.26 38.25 2.37
N ASP A 98 1.12 39.25 2.52
CA ASP A 98 0.84 40.56 3.10
C ASP A 98 -0.03 41.45 2.22
N ASP A 99 -0.20 41.06 0.96
CA ASP A 99 -1.05 41.75 -0.04
C ASP A 99 -2.14 40.80 -0.59
N SER A 100 -2.71 41.09 -1.75
CA SER A 100 -3.70 40.24 -2.42
C SER A 100 -3.10 39.21 -3.37
N SER A 101 -1.79 39.01 -3.35
CA SER A 101 -1.09 38.01 -4.18
C SER A 101 -1.42 36.61 -3.71
N THR A 102 -1.61 35.67 -4.65
CA THR A 102 -1.75 34.24 -4.36
C THR A 102 -0.36 33.61 -4.37
N PRO A 103 0.17 33.13 -3.22
CA PRO A 103 1.56 32.66 -3.11
C PRO A 103 1.92 31.56 -4.12
N GLY A 104 1.03 30.60 -4.38
CA GLY A 104 1.22 29.51 -5.32
C GLY A 104 1.45 29.92 -6.79
N ASN A 105 1.20 31.19 -7.15
CA ASN A 105 1.59 31.72 -8.46
C ASN A 105 3.07 32.12 -8.53
N TYR A 106 3.73 32.23 -7.39
CA TYR A 106 5.11 32.70 -7.28
C TYR A 106 6.07 31.59 -6.89
N PHE A 107 5.65 30.68 -6.02
CA PHE A 107 6.47 29.53 -5.63
C PHE A 107 5.62 28.37 -5.12
N GLY A 108 6.19 27.16 -5.22
CA GLY A 108 5.73 25.94 -4.58
C GLY A 108 6.69 25.55 -3.46
N VAL A 109 6.19 24.77 -2.50
CA VAL A 109 6.97 24.29 -1.36
C VAL A 109 6.71 22.80 -1.21
N VAL A 110 7.79 22.03 -1.02
CA VAL A 110 7.75 20.64 -0.56
C VAL A 110 8.44 20.62 0.80
N VAL A 111 7.82 19.97 1.77
CA VAL A 111 8.33 19.85 3.14
C VAL A 111 8.60 18.38 3.43
N ASP A 112 9.77 18.09 3.96
CA ASP A 112 10.12 16.74 4.39
C ASP A 112 9.43 16.42 5.72
N GLU A 113 9.18 15.15 5.97
CA GLU A 113 8.68 14.65 7.24
C GLU A 113 9.57 15.08 8.40
N ASN A 114 9.01 15.22 9.59
CA ASN A 114 9.73 15.62 10.81
C ASN A 114 10.45 16.98 10.71
N THR A 115 10.15 17.82 9.72
CA THR A 115 10.65 19.21 9.69
C THR A 115 10.07 19.98 10.89
N GLU A 116 10.94 20.67 11.62
CA GLU A 116 10.51 21.44 12.81
C GLU A 116 9.52 22.54 12.44
N PRO A 117 8.37 22.65 13.12
CA PRO A 117 7.40 23.72 12.92
C PRO A 117 8.03 25.10 13.10
N THR A 118 7.90 25.95 12.11
CA THR A 118 8.48 27.31 12.11
C THR A 118 7.86 28.19 11.05
N SER A 119 8.15 29.49 11.06
CA SER A 119 7.62 30.45 10.09
C SER A 119 8.73 31.29 9.49
N TYR A 120 8.67 31.51 8.18
CA TYR A 120 9.62 32.34 7.43
C TYR A 120 8.92 33.42 6.62
N GLU A 121 9.51 34.60 6.53
CA GLU A 121 9.11 35.64 5.59
C GLU A 121 9.93 35.52 4.30
N ILE A 122 9.26 35.27 3.17
CA ILE A 122 9.90 35.08 1.87
C ILE A 122 9.50 36.22 0.92
N GLN A 123 10.50 36.86 0.27
CA GLN A 123 10.30 37.82 -0.80
C GLN A 123 11.12 37.41 -2.03
N ILE A 124 10.46 37.22 -3.18
CA ILE A 124 11.11 36.78 -4.41
C ILE A 124 11.36 37.99 -5.29
N GLN A 125 12.61 38.38 -5.40
CA GLN A 125 13.01 39.61 -6.11
C GLN A 125 13.26 39.33 -7.59
N GLN A 126 13.85 38.18 -7.93
CA GLN A 126 14.25 37.84 -9.29
C GLN A 126 14.28 36.31 -9.46
N LEU A 127 13.90 35.81 -10.62
CA LEU A 127 14.09 34.40 -11.00
C LEU A 127 15.44 34.19 -11.68
N ALA A 128 15.97 32.96 -11.54
CA ALA A 128 17.08 32.53 -12.36
C ALA A 128 16.65 32.34 -13.81
N THR A 129 17.49 32.76 -14.74
CA THR A 129 17.26 32.62 -16.18
C THR A 129 18.44 31.95 -16.86
N ALA A 130 18.12 31.10 -17.87
CA ALA A 130 19.14 30.46 -18.70
C ALA A 130 19.68 31.46 -19.74
N HIS A 131 20.99 31.41 -20.00
CA HIS A 131 21.59 32.20 -21.07
C HIS A 131 21.13 31.71 -22.43
N LYS A 132 20.67 32.62 -23.30
CA LYS A 132 20.34 32.35 -24.70
C LYS A 132 21.00 33.33 -25.63
N ILE A 133 21.67 32.82 -26.64
CA ILE A 133 22.36 33.58 -27.66
C ILE A 133 22.00 33.06 -29.04
N SER A 134 22.20 33.85 -30.08
CA SER A 134 21.92 33.36 -31.43
C SER A 134 23.00 33.72 -32.45
N SER A 135 22.98 32.99 -33.56
CA SER A 135 23.74 33.32 -34.75
C SER A 135 23.16 34.55 -35.48
N ASP A 136 23.90 35.07 -36.45
CA ASP A 136 23.35 35.91 -37.49
C ASP A 136 22.35 35.12 -38.35
N ARG A 137 21.56 35.82 -39.14
CA ARG A 137 20.59 35.24 -40.06
C ARG A 137 21.30 34.51 -41.21
N GLN A 138 20.88 33.27 -41.44
CA GLN A 138 21.28 32.41 -42.54
C GLN A 138 20.15 32.29 -43.56
N SER A 139 20.47 32.17 -44.84
CA SER A 139 19.48 32.12 -45.93
C SER A 139 18.84 30.76 -46.14
N SER A 140 19.39 29.71 -45.52
CA SER A 140 18.91 28.34 -45.62
C SER A 140 19.31 27.56 -44.35
N GLU A 141 18.49 26.62 -43.95
CA GLU A 141 18.82 25.68 -42.85
C GLU A 141 19.52 24.41 -43.37
N THR A 142 19.35 24.11 -44.67
CA THR A 142 19.80 22.85 -45.29
C THR A 142 20.98 22.99 -46.26
N ASP A 143 21.29 24.23 -46.70
CA ASP A 143 22.44 24.45 -47.60
C ASP A 143 23.76 24.40 -46.80
N ALA A 144 24.81 23.89 -47.43
CA ALA A 144 26.14 23.80 -46.81
C ALA A 144 26.66 25.20 -46.44
N LEU A 145 27.16 25.35 -45.22
CA LEU A 145 27.68 26.62 -44.69
C LEU A 145 29.07 26.96 -45.24
N GLY A 146 29.82 25.98 -45.72
CA GLY A 146 31.18 26.14 -46.21
C GLY A 146 32.22 26.43 -45.13
N LEU A 147 31.92 26.18 -43.87
CA LEU A 147 32.77 26.43 -42.71
C LEU A 147 33.46 25.12 -42.25
N ASP A 148 34.77 25.19 -41.99
CA ASP A 148 35.56 24.03 -41.54
C ASP A 148 36.40 24.41 -40.30
N GLY A 149 36.06 23.78 -39.15
CA GLY A 149 36.77 24.04 -37.91
C GLY A 149 36.20 23.31 -36.71
N VAL A 150 36.87 23.50 -35.57
CA VAL A 150 36.43 22.96 -34.27
C VAL A 150 36.35 24.12 -33.28
N PHE A 151 35.23 24.18 -32.59
CA PHE A 151 35.03 25.10 -31.48
C PHE A 151 34.62 24.37 -30.22
N SER A 152 35.05 24.90 -29.08
CA SER A 152 34.61 24.41 -27.75
C SER A 152 33.37 25.20 -27.35
N LEU A 153 32.32 24.47 -26.92
CA LEU A 153 31.07 25.03 -26.43
C LEU A 153 30.79 24.51 -25.05
N GLY A 154 30.41 25.35 -24.11
CA GLY A 154 30.11 24.92 -22.77
C GLY A 154 29.44 25.91 -21.87
N THR A 155 29.10 25.47 -20.63
CA THR A 155 28.60 26.31 -19.54
C THR A 155 29.37 26.01 -18.27
N GLY A 156 29.73 27.00 -17.48
CA GLY A 156 30.47 26.83 -16.23
C GLY A 156 31.77 26.03 -16.40
N SER A 157 31.86 24.85 -15.80
CA SER A 157 33.01 23.93 -15.93
C SER A 157 32.82 22.83 -16.99
N SER A 158 31.66 22.74 -17.59
CA SER A 158 31.31 21.73 -18.61
C SER A 158 31.61 22.28 -20.01
N SER A 159 32.24 21.46 -20.87
CA SER A 159 32.49 21.84 -22.25
C SER A 159 32.65 20.63 -23.16
N ALA A 160 32.33 20.80 -24.44
CA ALA A 160 32.54 19.83 -25.50
C ALA A 160 33.09 20.49 -26.76
N ASP A 161 33.98 19.80 -27.47
CA ASP A 161 34.49 20.22 -28.75
C ASP A 161 33.54 19.76 -29.86
N ILE A 162 33.06 20.74 -30.65
CA ILE A 162 32.13 20.53 -31.76
C ILE A 162 32.91 20.66 -33.06
N THR A 163 32.92 19.64 -33.88
CA THR A 163 33.60 19.62 -35.19
C THR A 163 32.59 19.95 -36.28
N ILE A 164 32.92 20.94 -37.08
CA ILE A 164 32.13 21.38 -38.24
C ILE A 164 32.95 21.14 -39.50
N ALA A 165 32.36 20.47 -40.49
CA ALA A 165 32.93 20.26 -41.80
C ALA A 165 32.28 21.19 -42.86
N ALA A 166 32.99 21.48 -43.94
CA ALA A 166 32.55 22.46 -44.94
C ALA A 166 31.24 22.09 -45.68
N ASP A 167 30.84 20.84 -45.65
CA ASP A 167 29.59 20.33 -46.27
C ASP A 167 28.38 20.34 -45.29
N MET A 168 28.61 20.68 -44.02
CA MET A 168 27.55 20.74 -43.02
C MET A 168 26.64 21.95 -43.20
N SER A 169 25.36 21.73 -43.07
CA SER A 169 24.29 22.72 -43.04
C SER A 169 24.06 23.28 -41.62
N LEU A 170 23.17 24.26 -41.47
CA LEU A 170 22.77 24.76 -40.15
C LEU A 170 22.09 23.70 -39.32
N GLU A 171 21.30 22.79 -39.96
CA GLU A 171 20.71 21.61 -39.29
C GLU A 171 21.77 20.66 -38.76
N ASP A 172 22.83 20.40 -39.53
CA ASP A 172 23.91 19.52 -39.11
C ASP A 172 24.67 20.09 -37.92
N VAL A 173 24.90 21.44 -37.91
CA VAL A 173 25.50 22.14 -36.77
C VAL A 173 24.63 22.03 -35.54
N ARG A 174 23.30 22.23 -35.64
CA ARG A 174 22.35 22.04 -34.54
C ARG A 174 22.44 20.61 -34.00
N ASN A 175 22.44 19.60 -34.87
CA ASN A 175 22.50 18.21 -34.48
C ASN A 175 23.84 17.89 -33.77
N ALA A 176 24.98 18.36 -34.30
CA ALA A 176 26.30 18.14 -33.68
C ALA A 176 26.40 18.79 -32.28
N ILE A 177 25.77 19.94 -32.06
CA ILE A 177 25.70 20.57 -30.76
C ILE A 177 24.82 19.75 -29.81
N ASN A 178 23.63 19.31 -30.26
CA ASN A 178 22.69 18.58 -29.45
C ASN A 178 23.21 17.14 -29.09
N ASP A 179 23.96 16.52 -29.98
CA ASP A 179 24.65 15.24 -29.70
C ASP A 179 25.70 15.37 -28.57
N SER A 180 26.12 16.57 -28.28
CA SER A 180 27.10 16.88 -27.24
C SER A 180 26.48 17.65 -26.05
N SER A 181 25.17 17.82 -26.00
CA SER A 181 24.48 18.68 -25.00
C SER A 181 24.69 18.23 -23.56
N ASP A 182 24.70 16.90 -23.30
CA ASP A 182 24.97 16.34 -21.96
C ASP A 182 26.36 16.71 -21.42
N LYS A 183 27.33 16.95 -22.31
CA LYS A 183 28.70 17.31 -21.95
C LYS A 183 28.93 18.80 -21.90
N SER A 184 28.32 19.52 -22.84
CA SER A 184 28.48 20.99 -22.98
C SER A 184 27.54 21.77 -22.04
N GLY A 185 26.40 21.19 -21.65
CA GLY A 185 25.33 21.91 -20.95
C GLY A 185 24.61 22.93 -21.86
N VAL A 186 24.74 22.79 -23.21
CA VAL A 186 24.13 23.71 -24.17
C VAL A 186 23.32 22.94 -25.21
N SER A 187 22.09 23.35 -25.44
CA SER A 187 21.23 22.85 -26.50
C SER A 187 21.11 23.88 -27.63
N ALA A 188 20.88 23.38 -28.84
CA ALA A 188 20.72 24.20 -30.04
C ALA A 188 19.35 23.99 -30.69
N SER A 189 18.74 25.05 -31.17
CA SER A 189 17.54 25.04 -31.99
C SER A 189 17.65 25.98 -33.18
N ILE A 190 16.89 25.72 -34.25
CA ILE A 190 16.80 26.66 -35.39
C ILE A 190 15.45 27.35 -35.29
N LEU A 191 15.49 28.68 -35.40
CA LEU A 191 14.29 29.52 -35.46
C LEU A 191 14.20 30.12 -36.86
N GLN A 192 13.10 29.88 -37.57
CA GLN A 192 12.78 30.55 -38.80
C GLN A 192 12.26 31.96 -38.50
N VAL A 193 12.99 32.98 -38.90
CA VAL A 193 12.68 34.41 -38.62
C VAL A 193 11.81 35.00 -39.72
N SER A 194 11.96 34.52 -40.96
CA SER A 194 11.13 34.86 -42.12
C SER A 194 11.08 33.67 -43.09
N ASP A 195 10.36 33.80 -44.21
CA ASP A 195 10.24 32.74 -45.22
C ASP A 195 11.61 32.26 -45.78
N THR A 196 12.67 33.05 -45.65
CA THR A 196 14.01 32.82 -46.19
C THR A 196 15.14 33.10 -45.22
N GLU A 197 14.86 33.24 -43.93
CA GLU A 197 15.89 33.56 -42.93
C GLU A 197 15.75 32.68 -41.69
N PHE A 198 16.85 32.12 -41.29
CA PHE A 198 16.97 31.16 -40.15
C PHE A 198 18.08 31.65 -39.21
N ILE A 199 17.91 31.42 -37.90
CA ILE A 199 18.97 31.66 -36.92
C ILE A 199 19.17 30.38 -36.10
N LEU A 200 20.41 30.09 -35.73
CA LEU A 200 20.74 29.09 -34.73
C LEU A 200 20.66 29.74 -33.36
N VAL A 201 19.84 29.19 -32.47
CA VAL A 201 19.70 29.63 -31.09
C VAL A 201 20.40 28.61 -30.19
N LEU A 202 21.31 29.08 -29.36
CA LEU A 202 21.96 28.30 -28.32
C LEU A 202 21.35 28.69 -26.98
N SER A 203 20.98 27.66 -26.20
CA SER A 203 20.40 27.84 -24.89
C SER A 203 21.18 27.02 -23.86
N ALA A 204 21.58 27.63 -22.76
CA ALA A 204 22.08 26.88 -21.62
C ALA A 204 20.98 25.96 -21.09
N SER A 205 21.33 24.74 -20.77
CA SER A 205 20.37 23.71 -20.23
C SER A 205 19.91 24.07 -18.82
N GLU A 206 20.77 24.72 -18.06
CA GLU A 206 20.51 25.19 -16.70
C GLU A 206 20.46 26.71 -16.61
N THR A 207 19.70 27.21 -15.66
CA THR A 207 19.67 28.63 -15.32
C THR A 207 20.97 29.04 -14.61
N GLY A 208 21.27 30.35 -14.56
CA GLY A 208 22.43 30.89 -13.86
C GLY A 208 23.79 30.53 -14.48
N GLN A 209 23.78 29.86 -15.64
CA GLN A 209 25.00 29.43 -16.33
C GLN A 209 25.18 30.22 -17.64
N GLU A 210 26.36 30.85 -17.82
CA GLU A 210 26.73 31.58 -19.03
C GLU A 210 27.30 30.63 -20.10
N ILE A 211 26.83 30.77 -21.35
CA ILE A 211 27.37 30.01 -22.48
C ILE A 211 28.73 30.60 -22.86
N SER A 212 29.73 29.74 -22.93
CA SER A 212 31.08 30.06 -23.39
C SER A 212 31.39 29.37 -24.72
N LEU A 213 31.98 30.09 -25.62
CA LEU A 213 32.47 29.58 -26.92
C LEU A 213 33.92 30.01 -27.14
N SER A 214 34.73 29.11 -27.67
CA SER A 214 36.10 29.42 -28.07
C SER A 214 36.53 28.58 -29.27
N SER A 215 37.30 29.19 -30.20
CA SER A 215 37.88 28.45 -31.33
C SER A 215 38.97 27.50 -30.85
N VAL A 216 38.96 26.23 -31.31
CA VAL A 216 39.97 25.21 -30.99
C VAL A 216 40.92 25.01 -32.17
N SER A 217 40.40 24.87 -33.39
CA SER A 217 41.22 24.67 -34.60
C SER A 217 40.41 25.00 -35.87
N GLY A 218 41.08 25.34 -36.97
CA GLY A 218 40.44 25.69 -38.22
C GLY A 218 39.90 27.11 -38.24
N GLU A 219 38.78 27.31 -38.90
CA GLU A 219 38.08 28.59 -38.92
C GLU A 219 37.38 28.87 -37.60
N ASP A 220 37.21 30.16 -37.26
CA ASP A 220 36.41 30.54 -36.10
C ASP A 220 34.92 30.44 -36.43
N ILE A 221 34.35 29.28 -36.15
CA ILE A 221 32.95 28.96 -36.46
C ILE A 221 31.98 29.89 -35.73
N ALA A 222 32.25 30.23 -34.47
CA ALA A 222 31.39 31.11 -33.68
C ALA A 222 31.32 32.52 -34.21
N GLN A 223 32.45 33.07 -34.68
CA GLN A 223 32.48 34.37 -35.35
C GLN A 223 31.87 34.33 -36.75
N ASN A 224 32.17 33.29 -37.55
CA ASN A 224 31.66 33.14 -38.91
C ASN A 224 30.12 32.92 -38.94
N LEU A 225 29.55 32.23 -37.95
CA LEU A 225 28.09 32.13 -37.77
C LEU A 225 27.50 33.44 -37.20
N GLY A 226 28.33 34.40 -36.78
CA GLY A 226 27.88 35.64 -36.15
C GLY A 226 27.31 35.47 -34.76
N ILE A 227 27.73 34.43 -34.02
CA ILE A 227 27.39 34.27 -32.60
C ILE A 227 28.28 35.17 -31.76
N LEU A 228 29.57 35.26 -32.10
CA LEU A 228 30.54 36.13 -31.45
C LEU A 228 30.97 37.29 -32.35
N ASN A 229 31.33 38.39 -31.73
CA ASN A 229 32.05 39.49 -32.33
C ASN A 229 33.55 39.14 -32.51
N THR A 230 34.28 39.97 -33.24
CA THR A 230 35.73 39.80 -33.45
C THR A 230 36.55 39.98 -32.18
N ASP A 231 36.00 40.53 -31.12
CA ASP A 231 36.59 40.65 -29.79
C ASP A 231 36.17 39.51 -28.84
N SER A 232 35.54 38.47 -29.40
CA SER A 232 35.01 37.31 -28.68
C SER A 232 33.86 37.59 -27.72
N SER A 233 33.26 38.77 -27.73
CA SER A 233 32.03 39.05 -27.01
C SER A 233 30.80 38.44 -27.75
N VAL A 234 29.76 38.08 -27.02
CA VAL A 234 28.48 37.63 -27.60
C VAL A 234 27.89 38.75 -28.47
N LYS A 235 27.49 38.42 -29.70
CA LYS A 235 26.95 39.39 -30.64
C LYS A 235 25.45 39.60 -30.51
N ASN A 236 24.72 38.49 -30.41
CA ASN A 236 23.27 38.46 -30.36
C ASN A 236 22.81 37.74 -29.10
N GLU A 237 22.67 38.47 -28.02
CA GLU A 237 22.11 37.94 -26.76
C GLU A 237 20.59 38.03 -26.80
N LEU A 238 19.89 36.89 -26.63
CA LEU A 238 18.44 36.79 -26.59
C LEU A 238 17.90 36.84 -25.17
N GLN A 239 18.65 36.26 -24.24
CA GLN A 239 18.31 36.23 -22.82
C GLN A 239 19.60 36.26 -22.00
N THR A 240 19.72 37.27 -21.16
CA THR A 240 20.85 37.39 -20.22
C THR A 240 20.72 36.33 -19.12
N VAL A 241 21.84 35.73 -18.77
CA VAL A 241 21.92 34.88 -17.59
C VAL A 241 21.67 35.68 -16.32
N GLN A 242 20.85 35.14 -15.43
CA GLN A 242 20.60 35.72 -14.12
C GLN A 242 20.44 34.60 -13.08
N ASN A 243 20.85 34.89 -11.85
CA ASN A 243 20.57 34.07 -10.70
C ASN A 243 19.21 34.42 -10.10
N ALA A 244 18.56 33.48 -9.40
CA ALA A 244 17.44 33.78 -8.53
C ALA A 244 17.93 34.62 -7.35
N ILE A 245 17.16 35.62 -6.98
CA ILE A 245 17.40 36.45 -5.80
C ILE A 245 16.13 36.47 -4.98
N LEU A 246 16.22 36.00 -3.76
CA LEU A 246 15.14 36.04 -2.81
C LEU A 246 15.66 36.48 -1.42
N SER A 247 14.76 36.90 -0.57
CA SER A 247 15.05 37.22 0.83
C SER A 247 14.27 36.27 1.72
N VAL A 248 14.92 35.71 2.72
CA VAL A 248 14.29 34.89 3.80
C VAL A 248 14.60 35.60 5.12
N ASP A 249 13.57 35.98 5.86
CA ASP A 249 13.65 36.78 7.09
C ASP A 249 14.53 38.03 6.98
N GLY A 250 14.44 38.70 5.83
CA GLY A 250 15.23 39.89 5.53
C GLY A 250 16.68 39.60 5.11
N VAL A 251 17.13 38.34 5.07
CA VAL A 251 18.45 37.95 4.57
C VAL A 251 18.37 37.64 3.09
N GLN A 252 19.06 38.43 2.27
CA GLN A 252 19.11 38.19 0.82
C GLN A 252 20.01 36.99 0.52
N VAL A 253 19.50 36.07 -0.31
CA VAL A 253 20.21 34.90 -0.83
C VAL A 253 20.12 34.84 -2.34
N GLU A 254 21.12 34.20 -2.96
CA GLU A 254 21.26 34.11 -4.41
C GLU A 254 21.52 32.62 -4.77
N ARG A 255 20.78 32.12 -5.80
CA ARG A 255 20.93 30.74 -6.29
C ARG A 255 20.91 30.74 -7.83
N SER A 256 21.67 29.85 -8.42
CA SER A 256 21.73 29.70 -9.87
C SER A 256 20.50 29.00 -10.46
N THR A 257 19.67 28.39 -9.64
CA THR A 257 18.46 27.64 -10.01
C THR A 257 17.20 28.28 -9.42
N ASN A 258 16.03 27.93 -9.98
CA ASN A 258 14.74 28.26 -9.37
C ASN A 258 14.20 27.16 -8.47
N SER A 259 14.79 25.95 -8.49
CA SER A 259 14.54 24.89 -7.53
C SER A 259 15.64 24.93 -6.48
N ILE A 260 15.30 25.16 -5.23
CA ILE A 260 16.20 25.47 -4.12
C ILE A 260 15.89 24.53 -2.97
N ASP A 261 16.81 23.61 -2.67
CA ASP A 261 16.69 22.57 -1.64
C ASP A 261 17.73 22.68 -0.52
N ASP A 262 18.55 23.72 -0.57
CA ASP A 262 19.69 23.92 0.33
C ASP A 262 19.58 25.17 1.22
N LEU A 263 18.39 25.81 1.24
CA LEU A 263 18.21 27.08 1.93
C LEU A 263 17.61 26.94 3.33
N ILE A 264 16.62 26.06 3.46
CA ILE A 264 15.93 25.76 4.71
C ILE A 264 15.97 24.23 4.85
N GLU A 265 16.41 23.76 6.00
CA GLU A 265 16.50 22.31 6.28
C GLU A 265 15.13 21.64 6.19
N GLY A 266 15.03 20.57 5.41
CA GLY A 266 13.77 19.84 5.18
C GLY A 266 12.77 20.56 4.26
N VAL A 267 13.19 21.63 3.52
CA VAL A 267 12.29 22.39 2.65
C VAL A 267 12.89 22.59 1.27
N SER A 268 12.13 22.23 0.25
CA SER A 268 12.42 22.54 -1.15
C SER A 268 11.47 23.62 -1.66
N LEU A 269 12.04 24.67 -2.27
CA LEU A 269 11.31 25.80 -2.86
C LEU A 269 11.44 25.78 -4.38
N ASP A 270 10.33 25.80 -5.11
CA ASP A 270 10.28 25.94 -6.56
C ASP A 270 9.72 27.32 -6.94
N LEU A 271 10.56 28.19 -7.51
CA LEU A 271 10.18 29.55 -7.86
C LEU A 271 9.59 29.65 -9.28
N TYR A 272 8.39 30.21 -9.39
CA TYR A 272 7.64 30.37 -10.65
C TYR A 272 7.51 31.82 -11.08
N GLY A 273 7.52 32.76 -10.13
CA GLY A 273 7.33 34.20 -10.35
C GLY A 273 8.13 35.05 -9.38
N ALA A 274 8.33 36.30 -9.72
CA ALA A 274 8.96 37.28 -8.84
C ALA A 274 7.98 38.43 -8.55
N ASN A 275 7.93 38.89 -7.30
CA ASN A 275 7.21 40.06 -6.86
C ASN A 275 8.03 40.76 -5.76
N GLN A 276 8.64 41.88 -6.10
CA GLN A 276 9.51 42.63 -5.17
C GLN A 276 8.72 43.41 -4.11
N ASP A 277 7.41 43.59 -4.31
CA ASP A 277 6.54 44.36 -3.43
C ASP A 277 5.75 43.50 -2.45
N ALA A 278 5.65 42.20 -2.68
CA ALA A 278 4.94 41.26 -1.81
C ALA A 278 5.90 40.49 -0.87
N THR A 279 5.48 40.35 0.37
CA THR A 279 6.09 39.45 1.34
C THR A 279 5.15 38.28 1.56
N PHE A 280 5.68 37.08 1.40
CA PHE A 280 4.96 35.82 1.63
C PHE A 280 5.38 35.23 2.97
N THR A 281 4.41 34.81 3.75
CA THR A 281 4.67 34.01 4.95
C THR A 281 4.59 32.54 4.58
N LEU A 282 5.67 31.81 4.82
CA LEU A 282 5.75 30.35 4.78
C LEU A 282 5.69 29.85 6.22
N GLU A 283 4.61 29.21 6.61
CA GLU A 283 4.45 28.56 7.90
C GLU A 283 4.58 27.05 7.68
N LEU A 284 5.53 26.43 8.35
CA LEU A 284 5.74 25.00 8.39
C LEU A 284 5.07 24.47 9.65
N ASP A 285 4.15 23.54 9.49
CA ASP A 285 3.41 22.96 10.62
C ASP A 285 3.01 21.53 10.26
N TYR A 286 2.35 20.85 11.17
CA TYR A 286 1.75 19.55 10.92
C TYR A 286 0.81 19.58 9.71
N SER A 287 0.73 18.47 8.98
CA SER A 287 -0.27 18.32 7.93
C SER A 287 -1.63 17.97 8.52
N TYR A 288 -2.36 18.98 8.98
CA TYR A 288 -3.71 18.79 9.56
C TYR A 288 -4.68 18.09 8.61
N SER A 289 -4.49 18.28 7.29
CA SER A 289 -5.31 17.62 6.28
C SER A 289 -5.06 16.12 6.20
N ASP A 290 -3.80 15.70 6.28
CA ASP A 290 -3.43 14.29 6.19
C ASP A 290 -3.87 13.54 7.45
N VAL A 291 -3.65 14.13 8.63
CA VAL A 291 -4.15 13.56 9.90
C VAL A 291 -5.67 13.44 9.88
N LYS A 292 -6.40 14.45 9.40
CA LYS A 292 -7.86 14.39 9.26
C LYS A 292 -8.28 13.30 8.28
N GLU A 293 -7.61 13.16 7.13
CA GLU A 293 -7.92 12.15 6.11
C GLU A 293 -7.78 10.75 6.69
N GLU A 294 -6.71 10.47 7.44
CA GLU A 294 -6.50 9.16 8.07
C GLU A 294 -7.52 8.89 9.19
N LEU A 295 -7.87 9.88 10.01
CA LEU A 295 -8.92 9.71 11.01
C LEU A 295 -10.29 9.43 10.39
N LEU A 296 -10.62 10.06 9.25
CA LEU A 296 -11.85 9.78 8.51
C LEU A 296 -11.78 8.40 7.85
N ALA A 297 -10.63 8.01 7.29
CA ALA A 297 -10.43 6.67 6.72
C ALA A 297 -10.60 5.57 7.79
N PHE A 298 -10.09 5.80 8.99
CA PHE A 298 -10.33 4.90 10.14
C PHE A 298 -11.83 4.76 10.46
N VAL A 299 -12.57 5.87 10.52
CA VAL A 299 -14.01 5.86 10.77
C VAL A 299 -14.76 5.09 9.67
N ASP A 300 -14.40 5.31 8.41
CA ASP A 300 -15.03 4.61 7.27
C ASP A 300 -14.72 3.11 7.29
N ALA A 301 -13.49 2.72 7.60
CA ALA A 301 -13.08 1.30 7.71
C ALA A 301 -13.82 0.58 8.85
N TYR A 302 -13.91 1.22 10.03
CA TYR A 302 -14.71 0.70 11.13
C TYR A 302 -16.19 0.55 10.74
N ASN A 303 -16.77 1.55 10.10
CA ASN A 303 -18.18 1.53 9.70
C ASN A 303 -18.46 0.43 8.67
N ALA A 304 -17.53 0.18 7.74
CA ALA A 304 -17.64 -0.95 6.80
C ALA A 304 -17.65 -2.30 7.53
N TYR A 305 -16.75 -2.49 8.52
CA TYR A 305 -16.79 -3.67 9.37
C TYR A 305 -18.09 -3.74 10.18
N ARG A 306 -18.57 -2.63 10.71
CA ARG A 306 -19.80 -2.57 11.50
C ARG A 306 -21.04 -2.97 10.68
N GLU A 307 -21.13 -2.52 9.43
CA GLU A 307 -22.21 -2.93 8.49
C GLU A 307 -22.19 -4.44 8.27
N PHE A 308 -21.01 -5.02 8.02
CA PHE A 308 -20.84 -6.48 7.93
C PHE A 308 -21.31 -7.18 9.21
N ALA A 309 -20.89 -6.70 10.38
CA ALA A 309 -21.27 -7.29 11.66
C ALA A 309 -22.79 -7.23 11.92
N LEU A 310 -23.45 -6.14 11.51
CA LEU A 310 -24.90 -5.98 11.64
C LEU A 310 -25.67 -6.99 10.77
N ILE A 311 -25.23 -7.27 9.54
CA ILE A 311 -25.82 -8.30 8.67
C ILE A 311 -25.82 -9.66 9.39
N HIS A 312 -24.71 -10.01 10.02
CA HIS A 312 -24.55 -11.28 10.71
C HIS A 312 -25.20 -11.36 12.10
N GLN A 313 -25.74 -10.26 12.60
CA GLN A 313 -26.50 -10.17 13.86
C GLN A 313 -28.01 -9.99 13.60
N ASP A 314 -28.45 -9.91 12.33
CA ASP A 314 -29.81 -9.58 11.99
C ASP A 314 -30.81 -10.68 12.37
N VAL A 315 -31.88 -10.25 13.01
CA VAL A 315 -33.03 -11.09 13.35
C VAL A 315 -34.32 -10.36 12.94
N ASP A 316 -35.25 -11.12 12.36
CA ASP A 316 -36.53 -10.56 11.96
C ASP A 316 -37.38 -10.16 13.19
N SER A 317 -38.49 -9.46 12.94
CA SER A 317 -39.41 -9.01 13.99
C SER A 317 -40.08 -10.17 14.77
N SER A 318 -39.96 -11.41 14.31
CA SER A 318 -40.44 -12.64 14.95
C SER A 318 -39.36 -13.36 15.74
N GLY A 319 -38.11 -12.87 15.70
CA GLY A 319 -36.96 -13.45 16.35
C GLY A 319 -36.28 -14.59 15.57
N ASN A 320 -36.57 -14.73 14.25
CA ASN A 320 -35.83 -15.66 13.41
C ASN A 320 -34.57 -15.02 12.88
N VAL A 321 -33.49 -15.79 12.84
CA VAL A 321 -32.21 -15.39 12.25
C VAL A 321 -32.38 -15.19 10.74
N SER A 322 -31.85 -14.10 10.19
CA SER A 322 -31.81 -13.84 8.75
C SER A 322 -31.03 -14.93 8.01
N GLU A 323 -31.42 -15.26 6.78
CA GLU A 323 -30.68 -16.21 5.94
C GLU A 323 -29.28 -15.68 5.59
N ASP A 324 -29.10 -14.36 5.57
CA ASP A 324 -27.82 -13.70 5.30
C ASP A 324 -26.89 -13.66 6.52
N ALA A 325 -27.42 -13.93 7.72
CA ALA A 325 -26.67 -13.91 8.98
C ALA A 325 -25.84 -15.21 9.20
N ILE A 326 -24.95 -15.51 8.24
CA ILE A 326 -24.15 -16.76 8.20
C ILE A 326 -23.32 -16.97 9.48
N LEU A 327 -22.79 -15.89 10.08
CA LEU A 327 -21.99 -15.95 11.31
C LEU A 327 -22.82 -15.69 12.58
N PHE A 328 -24.15 -15.87 12.53
CA PHE A 328 -24.98 -15.64 13.71
C PHE A 328 -24.55 -16.51 14.89
N GLY A 329 -24.17 -15.86 16.00
CA GLY A 329 -23.69 -16.54 17.21
C GLY A 329 -22.26 -17.07 17.14
N ASP A 330 -21.51 -16.68 16.11
CA ASP A 330 -20.09 -17.03 15.95
C ASP A 330 -19.24 -16.40 17.05
N ASP A 331 -18.27 -17.17 17.59
CA ASP A 331 -17.44 -16.74 18.72
C ASP A 331 -16.36 -15.73 18.28
N VAL A 332 -15.81 -15.87 17.07
CA VAL A 332 -14.78 -14.96 16.54
C VAL A 332 -15.39 -13.60 16.26
N LEU A 333 -16.53 -13.56 15.54
CA LEU A 333 -17.25 -12.30 15.27
C LEU A 333 -17.63 -11.57 16.57
N ARG A 334 -18.07 -12.32 17.59
CA ARG A 334 -18.41 -11.75 18.90
C ARG A 334 -17.17 -11.24 19.62
N GLY A 335 -16.06 -11.94 19.56
CA GLY A 335 -14.78 -11.51 20.11
C GLY A 335 -14.37 -10.17 19.52
N VAL A 336 -14.24 -10.08 18.20
CA VAL A 336 -13.87 -8.83 17.48
C VAL A 336 -14.82 -7.67 17.84
N ASN A 337 -16.15 -7.91 17.85
CA ASN A 337 -17.11 -6.87 18.22
C ASN A 337 -16.90 -6.35 19.65
N ASN A 338 -16.56 -7.21 20.61
CA ASN A 338 -16.29 -6.80 21.98
C ASN A 338 -14.99 -5.99 22.08
N SER A 339 -13.91 -6.49 21.45
CA SER A 339 -12.64 -5.79 21.41
C SER A 339 -12.76 -4.39 20.82
N LEU A 340 -13.40 -4.27 19.64
CA LEU A 340 -13.66 -2.96 19.02
C LEU A 340 -14.50 -2.04 19.92
N TYR A 341 -15.56 -2.59 20.55
CA TYR A 341 -16.39 -1.78 21.43
C TYR A 341 -15.64 -1.28 22.67
N ASP A 342 -14.84 -2.14 23.28
CA ASP A 342 -14.08 -1.79 24.49
C ASP A 342 -13.01 -0.73 24.15
N SER A 343 -12.20 -0.95 23.08
CA SER A 343 -11.15 -0.02 22.66
C SER A 343 -11.71 1.35 22.23
N LEU A 344 -12.82 1.39 21.49
CA LEU A 344 -13.44 2.65 21.03
C LEU A 344 -14.08 3.47 22.16
N ASN A 345 -14.36 2.87 23.31
CA ASN A 345 -14.88 3.54 24.50
C ASN A 345 -13.80 3.85 25.55
N ASP A 346 -12.55 3.52 25.27
CA ASP A 346 -11.45 3.78 26.17
C ASP A 346 -11.11 5.27 26.27
N THR A 347 -10.28 5.63 27.24
CA THR A 347 -9.87 7.00 27.50
C THR A 347 -8.37 7.07 27.74
N TRP A 348 -7.75 8.16 27.30
CA TRP A 348 -6.32 8.42 27.41
C TRP A 348 -6.07 9.63 28.30
N ASP A 349 -5.08 9.53 29.17
CA ASP A 349 -4.64 10.65 30.01
C ASP A 349 -3.37 11.26 29.37
N VAL A 350 -3.51 12.48 28.88
CA VAL A 350 -2.42 13.27 28.31
C VAL A 350 -2.24 14.51 29.19
N ASP A 351 -1.09 14.66 29.79
CA ASP A 351 -0.75 15.77 30.70
C ASP A 351 -1.75 15.96 31.86
N GLY A 352 -2.34 14.86 32.35
CA GLY A 352 -3.32 14.88 33.45
C GLY A 352 -4.72 15.32 33.02
N VAL A 353 -5.00 15.35 31.73
CA VAL A 353 -6.33 15.57 31.14
C VAL A 353 -6.78 14.29 30.45
N THR A 354 -7.98 13.83 30.78
CA THR A 354 -8.54 12.62 30.18
C THR A 354 -9.28 12.96 28.88
N TYR A 355 -8.90 12.31 27.81
CA TYR A 355 -9.48 12.45 26.48
C TYR A 355 -10.14 11.14 26.04
N SER A 356 -11.00 11.22 25.02
CA SER A 356 -11.64 10.09 24.33
C SER A 356 -11.84 10.46 22.88
N LEU A 357 -12.22 9.50 22.02
CA LEU A 357 -12.61 9.80 20.64
C LEU A 357 -13.72 10.85 20.55
N GLY A 358 -14.63 10.88 21.53
CA GLY A 358 -15.66 11.93 21.67
C GLY A 358 -15.10 13.34 21.85
N SER A 359 -13.88 13.49 22.38
CA SER A 359 -13.20 14.79 22.49
C SER A 359 -12.81 15.35 21.11
N LEU A 360 -12.55 14.46 20.14
CA LEU A 360 -12.28 14.78 18.75
C LEU A 360 -13.55 14.94 17.90
N GLY A 361 -14.75 14.81 18.50
CA GLY A 361 -16.02 14.84 17.77
C GLY A 361 -16.38 13.51 17.09
N ILE A 362 -15.68 12.41 17.39
CA ILE A 362 -15.97 11.07 16.90
C ILE A 362 -16.84 10.36 17.93
N THR A 363 -18.10 10.06 17.58
CA THR A 363 -19.11 9.51 18.51
C THR A 363 -19.89 8.37 17.86
N PHE A 364 -20.56 7.57 18.69
CA PHE A 364 -21.42 6.50 18.18
C PHE A 364 -22.82 7.00 17.85
N ASP A 365 -23.38 6.49 16.78
CA ASP A 365 -24.81 6.55 16.46
C ASP A 365 -25.62 5.48 17.22
N SER A 366 -26.92 5.36 16.89
CA SER A 366 -27.82 4.38 17.52
C SER A 366 -27.56 2.91 17.13
N GLU A 367 -26.77 2.65 16.10
CA GLU A 367 -26.41 1.33 15.58
C GLU A 367 -24.95 0.96 15.92
N ASN A 368 -24.30 1.80 16.74
CA ASN A 368 -22.87 1.72 17.06
C ASN A 368 -21.96 1.87 15.83
N ALA A 369 -22.39 2.61 14.80
CA ALA A 369 -21.50 3.15 13.80
C ALA A 369 -20.89 4.47 14.29
N LEU A 370 -19.71 4.84 13.79
CA LEU A 370 -19.06 6.10 14.16
C LEU A 370 -19.57 7.25 13.28
N GLU A 371 -19.91 8.36 13.92
CA GLU A 371 -20.23 9.64 13.30
C GLU A 371 -19.17 10.67 13.67
N VAL A 372 -18.80 11.56 12.73
CA VAL A 372 -17.80 12.60 12.92
C VAL A 372 -18.45 13.98 12.82
N ASP A 373 -18.30 14.81 13.86
CA ASP A 373 -18.51 16.25 13.75
C ASP A 373 -17.20 16.90 13.28
N GLU A 374 -17.09 17.06 11.93
CA GLU A 374 -15.89 17.62 11.31
C GLU A 374 -15.54 19.03 11.84
N THR A 375 -16.52 19.82 12.31
CA THR A 375 -16.24 21.15 12.87
C THR A 375 -15.49 21.04 14.20
N VAL A 376 -15.86 20.06 15.02
CA VAL A 376 -15.18 19.78 16.30
C VAL A 376 -13.80 19.19 16.01
N LEU A 377 -13.71 18.25 15.07
CA LEU A 377 -12.46 17.62 14.68
C LEU A 377 -11.45 18.66 14.16
N ASP A 378 -11.85 19.51 13.22
CA ASP A 378 -10.98 20.55 12.65
C ASP A 378 -10.47 21.51 13.75
N ALA A 379 -11.34 21.94 14.65
CA ALA A 379 -10.94 22.82 15.75
C ALA A 379 -10.01 22.12 16.74
N PHE A 380 -10.25 20.84 17.04
CA PHE A 380 -9.42 20.09 17.96
C PHE A 380 -8.03 19.83 17.40
N LEU A 381 -7.94 19.41 16.12
CA LEU A 381 -6.67 19.19 15.42
C LEU A 381 -5.83 20.47 15.38
N LEU A 382 -6.45 21.61 15.06
CA LEU A 382 -5.73 22.89 14.95
C LEU A 382 -5.13 23.36 16.28
N ASP A 383 -5.81 23.08 17.40
CA ASP A 383 -5.41 23.57 18.72
C ASP A 383 -4.59 22.54 19.53
N ASN A 384 -4.69 21.23 19.20
CA ASN A 384 -4.21 20.14 20.06
C ASN A 384 -3.63 18.96 19.27
N ILE A 385 -2.97 19.18 18.13
CA ILE A 385 -2.45 18.08 17.30
C ILE A 385 -1.48 17.16 18.07
N ASP A 386 -0.62 17.73 18.92
CA ASP A 386 0.32 16.98 19.75
C ASP A 386 -0.42 16.05 20.72
N VAL A 387 -1.56 16.51 21.29
CA VAL A 387 -2.41 15.68 22.14
C VAL A 387 -3.03 14.53 21.34
N VAL A 388 -3.43 14.77 20.08
CA VAL A 388 -3.96 13.71 19.22
C VAL A 388 -2.88 12.68 18.90
N ALA A 389 -1.67 13.11 18.57
CA ALA A 389 -0.54 12.21 18.35
C ALA A 389 -0.29 11.34 19.61
N GLU A 390 -0.22 11.95 20.80
CA GLU A 390 0.00 11.21 22.05
C GLU A 390 -1.17 10.26 22.38
N MET A 391 -2.40 10.62 22.01
CA MET A 391 -3.56 9.73 22.19
C MET A 391 -3.53 8.50 21.27
N PHE A 392 -2.96 8.61 20.07
CA PHE A 392 -3.04 7.57 19.05
C PHE A 392 -1.79 6.71 18.98
N GLU A 393 -0.63 7.32 19.13
CA GLU A 393 0.67 6.69 18.91
C GLU A 393 1.17 5.89 20.10
N PHE A 394 2.10 5.00 19.81
CA PHE A 394 2.98 4.45 20.83
C PHE A 394 4.02 5.50 21.23
N GLN A 395 4.06 5.83 22.51
CA GLN A 395 5.02 6.79 23.08
C GLN A 395 6.15 6.06 23.77
N TYR A 396 7.38 6.48 23.48
CA TYR A 396 8.58 5.99 24.14
C TYR A 396 9.53 7.14 24.43
N GLU A 397 9.98 7.22 25.66
CA GLU A 397 11.00 8.17 26.10
C GLU A 397 12.16 7.44 26.77
N SER A 398 13.37 7.89 26.53
CA SER A 398 14.58 7.44 27.20
C SER A 398 15.44 8.63 27.54
N ASP A 399 16.06 8.62 28.73
CA ASP A 399 17.05 9.63 29.12
C ASP A 399 18.47 9.34 28.59
N ASP A 400 18.66 8.24 27.84
CA ASP A 400 19.89 7.87 27.15
C ASP A 400 19.61 7.50 25.70
N GLU A 401 20.11 8.29 24.75
CA GLU A 401 19.98 8.09 23.30
C GLU A 401 20.60 6.78 22.77
N ASN A 402 21.45 6.13 23.59
CA ASN A 402 22.00 4.82 23.23
C ASN A 402 21.05 3.65 23.47
N LEU A 403 19.92 3.84 24.15
CA LEU A 403 18.88 2.82 24.33
C LEU A 403 17.67 3.16 23.46
N MET A 404 17.44 2.34 22.45
CA MET A 404 16.35 2.54 21.49
C MET A 404 15.44 1.32 21.47
N VAL A 405 14.12 1.53 21.22
CA VAL A 405 13.20 0.43 20.92
C VAL A 405 13.49 -0.06 19.51
N LEU A 406 13.74 -1.35 19.37
CA LEU A 406 13.98 -2.01 18.07
C LEU A 406 12.67 -2.55 17.47
N SER A 407 11.84 -3.15 18.30
CA SER A 407 10.52 -3.63 17.94
C SER A 407 9.67 -3.85 19.20
N ARG A 408 8.39 -4.00 19.01
CA ARG A 408 7.47 -4.43 20.04
C ARG A 408 6.34 -5.28 19.44
N GLU A 409 5.76 -6.16 20.23
CA GLU A 409 4.68 -7.04 19.83
C GLU A 409 3.61 -7.12 20.94
N GLY A 410 2.35 -7.11 20.54
CA GLY A 410 1.21 -7.31 21.42
C GLY A 410 0.89 -6.14 22.35
N GLN A 411 0.01 -6.38 23.30
CA GLN A 411 -0.44 -5.40 24.30
C GLN A 411 0.63 -5.20 25.38
N ILE A 412 0.99 -3.94 25.63
CA ILE A 412 2.00 -3.56 26.61
C ILE A 412 1.38 -2.60 27.62
N ALA A 413 1.52 -2.90 28.91
CA ALA A 413 1.07 -2.01 29.95
C ALA A 413 1.97 -0.75 30.02
N SER A 414 1.37 0.44 30.00
CA SER A 414 2.11 1.69 30.20
C SER A 414 2.94 1.65 31.48
N GLY A 415 4.18 2.14 31.41
CA GLY A 415 5.07 2.07 32.56
C GLY A 415 6.31 2.95 32.45
N SER A 416 6.98 3.15 33.58
CA SER A 416 8.27 3.82 33.66
C SER A 416 9.23 2.94 34.44
N TYR A 417 10.41 2.72 33.90
CA TYR A 417 11.38 1.77 34.43
C TYR A 417 12.78 2.39 34.48
N ALA A 418 13.53 2.07 35.53
CA ALA A 418 14.95 2.39 35.60
C ALA A 418 15.76 1.11 35.32
N LEU A 419 16.39 1.05 34.16
CA LEU A 419 17.18 -0.09 33.71
C LEU A 419 18.65 0.10 34.14
N ASP A 420 19.12 -0.72 35.04
CA ASP A 420 20.56 -0.79 35.36
C ASP A 420 21.27 -1.70 34.35
N ILE A 421 21.90 -1.11 33.33
CA ILE A 421 22.57 -1.83 32.24
C ILE A 421 24.05 -1.92 32.54
N SER A 422 24.62 -3.14 32.56
CA SER A 422 26.04 -3.41 32.73
C SER A 422 26.65 -3.90 31.41
N VAL A 423 27.76 -3.32 31.00
CA VAL A 423 28.51 -3.71 29.80
C VAL A 423 29.95 -4.13 30.15
N ASP A 424 30.56 -4.97 29.32
CA ASP A 424 31.94 -5.36 29.44
C ASP A 424 32.91 -4.34 28.75
N GLY A 425 34.21 -4.61 28.79
CA GLY A 425 35.19 -3.75 28.14
C GLY A 425 35.15 -3.76 26.59
N GLY A 426 34.32 -4.56 25.98
CA GLY A 426 34.03 -4.60 24.54
C GLY A 426 32.74 -3.86 24.15
N GLY A 427 31.90 -3.51 25.13
CA GLY A 427 30.59 -2.88 24.92
C GLY A 427 29.44 -3.87 24.86
N ASP A 428 29.65 -5.18 25.07
CA ASP A 428 28.58 -6.17 25.11
C ASP A 428 27.84 -6.12 26.46
N ILE A 429 26.51 -6.22 26.43
CA ILE A 429 25.70 -6.22 27.65
C ILE A 429 25.96 -7.51 28.43
N THR A 430 26.32 -7.35 29.71
CA THR A 430 26.59 -8.47 30.64
C THR A 430 25.50 -8.65 31.67
N GLY A 431 24.62 -7.69 31.83
CA GLY A 431 23.47 -7.75 32.74
C GLY A 431 22.55 -6.55 32.60
N VAL A 432 21.29 -6.78 32.85
CA VAL A 432 20.26 -5.75 32.98
C VAL A 432 19.38 -6.08 34.17
N SER A 433 19.00 -5.08 34.95
CA SER A 433 18.00 -5.26 36.02
C SER A 433 17.13 -4.01 36.17
N VAL A 434 15.93 -4.22 36.64
CA VAL A 434 14.97 -3.15 37.00
C VAL A 434 14.65 -3.30 38.48
N ASP A 435 14.94 -2.27 39.27
CA ASP A 435 14.83 -2.31 40.75
C ASP A 435 15.53 -3.52 41.41
N GLY A 436 16.58 -4.04 40.77
CA GLY A 436 17.34 -5.19 41.22
C GLY A 436 16.75 -6.55 40.81
N ASP A 437 15.70 -6.59 40.00
CA ASP A 437 15.16 -7.79 39.35
C ASP A 437 15.82 -7.96 37.96
N ASP A 438 16.55 -9.04 37.77
CA ASP A 438 17.25 -9.41 36.54
C ASP A 438 16.48 -10.40 35.67
N SER A 439 15.23 -10.70 36.02
CA SER A 439 14.40 -11.69 35.33
C SER A 439 13.47 -11.09 34.24
N LEU A 440 13.44 -9.76 34.10
CA LEU A 440 12.51 -9.09 33.19
C LEU A 440 12.97 -9.11 31.72
N PHE A 441 14.27 -9.26 31.48
CA PHE A 441 14.84 -9.22 30.13
C PHE A 441 15.75 -10.43 29.85
N GLU A 442 15.68 -10.92 28.63
CA GLU A 442 16.68 -11.79 28.03
C GLU A 442 17.69 -10.95 27.24
N ILE A 443 18.99 -11.30 27.33
CA ILE A 443 20.09 -10.57 26.71
C ILE A 443 20.64 -11.41 25.55
N ASP A 444 20.71 -10.82 24.35
CA ASP A 444 21.43 -11.40 23.21
C ASP A 444 22.32 -10.32 22.56
N GLY A 445 23.62 -10.37 22.86
CA GLY A 445 24.58 -9.32 22.46
C GLY A 445 24.21 -7.96 23.04
N ASN A 446 23.80 -7.03 22.19
CA ASN A 446 23.37 -5.68 22.58
C ASN A 446 21.85 -5.52 22.62
N THR A 447 21.11 -6.62 22.46
CA THR A 447 19.65 -6.62 22.44
C THR A 447 19.10 -7.09 23.78
N LEU A 448 18.06 -6.40 24.26
CA LEU A 448 17.28 -6.73 25.45
C LEU A 448 15.88 -7.09 25.01
N THR A 449 15.44 -8.32 25.25
CA THR A 449 14.09 -8.78 24.93
C THR A 449 13.29 -8.99 26.21
N GLY A 450 12.13 -8.37 26.32
CA GLY A 450 11.24 -8.54 27.46
C GLY A 450 10.74 -9.97 27.57
N VAL A 451 10.89 -10.57 28.74
CA VAL A 451 10.50 -11.97 29.02
C VAL A 451 8.98 -12.11 28.92
N ALA A 452 8.52 -13.16 28.25
CA ALA A 452 7.09 -13.44 28.11
C ALA A 452 6.37 -13.55 29.46
N GLY A 453 5.28 -12.78 29.62
CA GLY A 453 4.50 -12.68 30.85
C GLY A 453 5.06 -11.69 31.89
N SER A 454 6.15 -10.96 31.60
CA SER A 454 6.60 -9.81 32.37
C SER A 454 5.84 -8.53 31.95
N GLU A 455 6.03 -7.47 32.72
CA GLU A 455 5.46 -6.12 32.41
C GLU A 455 6.07 -5.48 31.16
N VAL A 456 7.21 -6.00 30.68
CA VAL A 456 7.91 -5.55 29.47
C VAL A 456 7.87 -6.59 28.34
N ALA A 457 7.01 -7.60 28.47
CA ALA A 457 6.84 -8.63 27.46
C ALA A 457 6.49 -7.99 26.11
N GLY A 458 7.07 -8.49 25.01
CA GLY A 458 6.88 -7.94 23.68
C GLY A 458 7.79 -6.76 23.32
N MET A 459 8.49 -6.15 24.30
CA MET A 459 9.45 -5.07 24.02
C MET A 459 10.83 -5.64 23.68
N VAL A 460 11.43 -5.09 22.63
CA VAL A 460 12.82 -5.38 22.25
C VAL A 460 13.59 -4.07 22.15
N PHE A 461 14.65 -3.95 22.92
CA PHE A 461 15.52 -2.78 22.90
C PHE A 461 16.89 -3.14 22.35
N VAL A 462 17.58 -2.15 21.77
CA VAL A 462 19.00 -2.22 21.46
C VAL A 462 19.74 -1.15 22.24
N PHE A 463 20.84 -1.55 22.87
CA PHE A 463 21.72 -0.63 23.59
C PHE A 463 23.06 -0.54 22.88
N THR A 464 23.45 0.68 22.49
CA THR A 464 24.70 0.96 21.76
C THR A 464 25.76 1.64 22.63
N GLY A 465 25.48 1.90 23.92
CA GLY A 465 26.38 2.48 24.87
C GLY A 465 27.58 1.55 25.18
N THR A 466 28.74 2.14 25.47
CA THR A 466 29.97 1.39 25.79
C THR A 466 30.34 1.44 27.27
N GLU A 467 29.54 2.10 28.08
CA GLU A 467 29.70 2.21 29.52
C GLU A 467 28.45 1.76 30.24
N SER A 468 28.59 1.16 31.42
CA SER A 468 27.44 0.77 32.25
C SER A 468 26.73 2.02 32.77
N SER A 469 25.40 2.05 32.65
CA SER A 469 24.55 3.18 33.03
C SER A 469 23.20 2.71 33.59
N THR A 470 22.56 3.60 34.36
CA THR A 470 21.11 3.46 34.66
C THR A 470 20.36 4.33 33.67
N VAL A 471 19.49 3.72 32.90
CA VAL A 471 18.66 4.40 31.87
C VAL A 471 17.22 4.40 32.33
N ASN A 472 16.62 5.60 32.42
CA ASN A 472 15.20 5.72 32.71
C ASN A 472 14.42 5.73 31.40
N ILE A 473 13.46 4.82 31.29
CA ILE A 473 12.53 4.75 30.16
C ILE A 473 11.10 4.90 30.62
N SER A 474 10.27 5.44 29.76
CA SER A 474 8.82 5.38 29.87
C SER A 474 8.21 5.03 28.53
N PHE A 475 7.10 4.31 28.56
CA PHE A 475 6.33 4.01 27.38
C PHE A 475 4.84 3.89 27.69
N SER A 476 4.02 4.20 26.69
CA SER A 476 2.57 4.03 26.74
C SER A 476 2.04 3.67 25.35
N GLN A 477 0.92 2.95 25.33
CA GLN A 477 0.20 2.65 24.08
C GLN A 477 -0.92 3.69 23.90
N GLY A 478 -0.95 4.34 22.76
CA GLY A 478 -2.09 5.11 22.32
C GLY A 478 -3.19 4.24 21.74
N PHE A 479 -4.28 4.87 21.34
CA PHE A 479 -5.47 4.22 20.79
C PHE A 479 -5.16 3.33 19.57
N ALA A 480 -4.54 3.94 18.52
CA ALA A 480 -4.31 3.24 17.26
C ALA A 480 -3.37 2.04 17.47
N ASP A 481 -2.37 2.23 18.32
CA ASP A 481 -1.42 1.22 18.66
C ASP A 481 -2.02 0.05 19.46
N SER A 482 -2.82 0.35 20.46
CA SER A 482 -3.52 -0.65 21.26
C SER A 482 -4.51 -1.45 20.41
N LEU A 483 -5.36 -0.75 19.64
CA LEU A 483 -6.37 -1.41 18.81
C LEU A 483 -5.74 -2.25 17.69
N TYR A 484 -4.68 -1.78 17.05
CA TYR A 484 -3.95 -2.57 16.05
C TYR A 484 -3.47 -3.90 16.63
N ASN A 485 -2.79 -3.87 17.77
CA ASN A 485 -2.29 -5.09 18.41
C ASN A 485 -3.42 -6.03 18.87
N GLU A 486 -4.57 -5.48 19.26
CA GLU A 486 -5.74 -6.29 19.62
C GLU A 486 -6.38 -6.95 18.39
N LEU A 487 -6.41 -6.27 17.24
CA LEU A 487 -6.91 -6.85 16.00
C LEU A 487 -5.95 -7.92 15.45
N ASP A 488 -4.65 -7.75 15.58
CA ASP A 488 -3.65 -8.76 15.17
C ASP A 488 -3.85 -10.10 15.90
N GLU A 489 -4.38 -10.13 17.14
CA GLU A 489 -4.77 -11.38 17.81
C GLU A 489 -5.83 -12.18 17.03
N TYR A 490 -6.60 -11.51 16.16
CA TYR A 490 -7.58 -12.17 15.29
C TYR A 490 -7.06 -12.43 13.89
N THR A 491 -6.33 -11.48 13.30
CA THR A 491 -5.95 -11.48 11.89
C THR A 491 -4.60 -12.10 11.61
N ASN A 492 -3.73 -12.24 12.63
CA ASN A 492 -2.39 -12.79 12.49
C ASN A 492 -2.37 -14.06 11.64
N VAL A 493 -1.55 -14.07 10.58
CA VAL A 493 -1.52 -15.16 9.58
C VAL A 493 -0.99 -16.49 10.14
N VAL A 494 -0.34 -16.50 11.29
CA VAL A 494 0.26 -17.68 11.92
C VAL A 494 -0.68 -18.30 12.93
N ASP A 495 -1.14 -17.52 13.90
CA ASP A 495 -1.86 -17.96 15.11
C ASP A 495 -3.09 -17.10 15.46
N GLY A 496 -3.47 -16.15 14.61
CA GLY A 496 -4.70 -15.37 14.81
C GLY A 496 -5.95 -16.24 14.87
N SER A 497 -6.86 -15.91 15.77
CA SER A 497 -8.04 -16.76 16.06
C SER A 497 -8.97 -16.92 14.85
N LEU A 498 -9.08 -15.91 13.98
CA LEU A 498 -9.80 -15.99 12.70
C LEU A 498 -9.08 -16.93 11.72
N THR A 499 -7.75 -16.84 11.65
CA THR A 499 -6.91 -17.73 10.82
C THR A 499 -7.05 -19.19 11.26
N GLU A 500 -7.05 -19.46 12.56
CA GLU A 500 -7.28 -20.80 13.10
C GLU A 500 -8.70 -21.31 12.82
N ALA A 501 -9.71 -20.44 12.97
CA ALA A 501 -11.10 -20.80 12.66
C ALA A 501 -11.28 -21.14 11.17
N LYS A 502 -10.68 -20.36 10.25
CA LYS A 502 -10.66 -20.66 8.80
C LYS A 502 -9.99 -22.00 8.53
N ARG A 503 -8.81 -22.25 9.06
CA ARG A 503 -8.06 -23.51 8.88
C ARG A 503 -8.86 -24.72 9.35
N ALA A 504 -9.53 -24.62 10.51
CA ALA A 504 -10.38 -25.69 11.03
C ALA A 504 -11.59 -25.98 10.14
N ARG A 505 -12.17 -24.94 9.50
CA ARG A 505 -13.27 -25.09 8.53
C ARG A 505 -12.79 -25.73 7.23
N GLU A 506 -11.66 -25.28 6.67
CA GLU A 506 -11.04 -25.83 5.46
C GLU A 506 -10.73 -27.33 5.63
N GLU A 507 -10.22 -27.73 6.78
CA GLU A 507 -9.97 -29.14 7.10
C GLU A 507 -11.27 -29.96 7.10
N ARG A 508 -12.38 -29.43 7.67
CA ARG A 508 -13.69 -30.09 7.64
C ARG A 508 -14.22 -30.25 6.22
N VAL A 509 -14.15 -29.21 5.40
CA VAL A 509 -14.53 -29.23 3.98
C VAL A 509 -13.72 -30.29 3.23
N SER A 510 -12.41 -30.31 3.40
CA SER A 510 -11.52 -31.29 2.76
C SER A 510 -11.85 -32.73 3.16
N ASN A 511 -12.09 -32.98 4.46
CA ASN A 511 -12.46 -34.28 4.97
C ASN A 511 -13.83 -34.74 4.46
N ALA A 512 -14.83 -33.84 4.48
CA ALA A 512 -16.17 -34.13 3.97
C ALA A 512 -16.17 -34.43 2.46
N THR A 513 -15.45 -33.65 1.67
CA THR A 513 -15.29 -33.87 0.22
C THR A 513 -14.63 -35.20 -0.10
N SER A 514 -13.64 -35.59 0.68
CA SER A 514 -12.99 -36.90 0.56
C SER A 514 -13.96 -38.07 0.88
N GLU A 515 -14.81 -37.89 1.91
CA GLU A 515 -15.82 -38.87 2.28
C GLU A 515 -16.94 -38.96 1.24
N ILE A 516 -17.42 -37.84 0.69
CA ILE A 516 -18.38 -37.78 -0.43
C ILE A 516 -17.85 -38.62 -1.60
N SER A 517 -16.61 -38.36 -2.04
CA SER A 517 -15.99 -39.10 -3.15
C SER A 517 -15.91 -40.62 -2.89
N SER A 518 -15.68 -41.01 -1.64
CA SER A 518 -15.67 -42.40 -1.24
C SER A 518 -17.06 -43.03 -1.32
N ILE A 519 -18.12 -42.33 -0.87
CA ILE A 519 -19.51 -42.78 -0.94
C ILE A 519 -19.97 -42.88 -2.40
N GLU A 520 -19.67 -41.91 -3.24
CA GLU A 520 -19.99 -41.93 -4.67
C GLU A 520 -19.34 -43.11 -5.39
N SER A 521 -18.05 -43.35 -5.11
CA SER A 521 -17.33 -44.52 -5.63
C SER A 521 -17.95 -45.85 -5.20
N ALA A 522 -18.38 -45.93 -3.94
CA ALA A 522 -19.07 -47.13 -3.41
C ALA A 522 -20.49 -47.29 -3.99
N ALA A 523 -21.19 -46.20 -4.27
CA ALA A 523 -22.51 -46.20 -4.91
C ALA A 523 -22.39 -46.65 -6.38
N ALA A 524 -21.42 -46.17 -7.12
CA ALA A 524 -21.14 -46.61 -8.50
C ALA A 524 -20.76 -48.10 -8.59
N ALA A 525 -19.94 -48.59 -7.65
CA ALA A 525 -19.61 -50.01 -7.58
C ALA A 525 -20.84 -50.89 -7.24
N GLU A 526 -21.75 -50.42 -6.40
CA GLU A 526 -23.00 -51.09 -6.08
C GLU A 526 -23.96 -51.09 -7.28
N GLU A 527 -24.05 -49.99 -8.03
CA GLU A 527 -24.79 -49.89 -9.28
C GLU A 527 -24.32 -50.94 -10.29
N ASP A 528 -23.04 -50.99 -10.58
CA ASP A 528 -22.44 -52.01 -11.46
C ASP A 528 -22.73 -53.46 -11.00
N ARG A 529 -22.68 -53.69 -9.69
CA ARG A 529 -23.01 -55.00 -9.09
C ARG A 529 -24.46 -55.36 -9.30
N LEU A 530 -25.37 -54.44 -9.06
CA LEU A 530 -26.81 -54.62 -9.20
C LEU A 530 -27.21 -54.81 -10.66
N ILE A 531 -26.67 -54.00 -11.58
CA ILE A 531 -26.88 -54.19 -13.03
C ILE A 531 -26.47 -55.59 -13.44
N THR A 532 -25.29 -56.04 -13.05
CA THR A 532 -24.80 -57.40 -13.33
C THR A 532 -25.72 -58.48 -12.75
N TYR A 533 -26.17 -58.31 -11.48
CA TYR A 533 -27.05 -59.24 -10.81
C TYR A 533 -28.41 -59.37 -11.51
N TYR A 534 -29.08 -58.22 -11.79
CA TYR A 534 -30.40 -58.22 -12.42
C TYR A 534 -30.33 -58.65 -13.87
N ALA A 535 -29.32 -58.29 -14.65
CA ALA A 535 -29.13 -58.82 -16.00
C ALA A 535 -28.97 -60.34 -16.06
N ASN A 536 -28.24 -60.94 -15.11
CA ASN A 536 -28.12 -62.39 -14.97
C ASN A 536 -29.46 -63.03 -14.54
N LEU A 537 -30.24 -62.36 -13.69
CA LEU A 537 -31.55 -62.82 -13.27
C LEU A 537 -32.55 -62.78 -14.46
N GLU A 538 -32.59 -61.69 -15.21
CA GLU A 538 -33.42 -61.57 -16.39
C GLU A 538 -33.09 -62.62 -17.46
N ALA A 539 -31.84 -62.88 -17.72
CA ALA A 539 -31.42 -63.96 -18.62
C ALA A 539 -31.93 -65.34 -18.18
N LYS A 540 -31.92 -65.63 -16.86
CA LYS A 540 -32.47 -66.89 -16.32
C LYS A 540 -34.00 -66.94 -16.45
N ILE A 541 -34.70 -65.83 -16.19
CA ILE A 541 -36.16 -65.74 -16.34
C ILE A 541 -36.56 -65.93 -17.81
N ALA A 542 -35.84 -65.28 -18.74
CA ALA A 542 -36.08 -65.42 -20.19
C ALA A 542 -35.92 -66.89 -20.63
N VAL A 543 -34.89 -67.60 -20.16
CA VAL A 543 -34.73 -69.04 -20.42
C VAL A 543 -35.87 -69.88 -19.81
N ALA A 544 -36.31 -69.55 -18.59
CA ALA A 544 -37.44 -70.24 -17.94
C ALA A 544 -38.77 -70.03 -18.67
N ASN A 545 -39.02 -68.78 -19.13
CA ASN A 545 -40.20 -68.46 -19.93
C ASN A 545 -40.20 -69.22 -21.29
N ALA A 546 -39.08 -69.21 -21.99
CA ALA A 546 -38.92 -69.95 -23.24
C ALA A 546 -39.11 -71.48 -23.04
N LEU A 547 -38.66 -72.04 -21.90
CA LEU A 547 -38.91 -73.46 -21.55
C LEU A 547 -40.42 -73.69 -21.26
N SER A 548 -41.11 -72.79 -20.54
CA SER A 548 -42.52 -72.86 -20.29
C SER A 548 -43.35 -72.80 -21.59
N ASP A 549 -43.02 -71.86 -22.50
CA ASP A 549 -43.68 -71.73 -23.79
C ASP A 549 -43.45 -73.01 -24.66
N TYR A 550 -42.25 -73.58 -24.57
CA TYR A 550 -41.97 -74.85 -25.27
C TYR A 550 -42.80 -76.01 -24.67
N LEU A 551 -42.95 -76.10 -23.35
CA LEU A 551 -43.74 -77.09 -22.70
C LEU A 551 -45.25 -76.92 -23.02
N ASP A 552 -45.74 -75.72 -23.04
CA ASP A 552 -47.13 -75.39 -23.40
C ASP A 552 -47.41 -75.76 -24.89
N ALA A 553 -46.44 -75.49 -25.77
CA ALA A 553 -46.54 -75.90 -27.18
C ALA A 553 -46.59 -77.41 -27.37
N ILE A 554 -45.85 -78.20 -26.56
CA ILE A 554 -45.88 -79.67 -26.59
C ILE A 554 -47.21 -80.18 -26.06
N THR A 555 -47.68 -79.65 -24.94
CA THR A 555 -48.93 -80.13 -24.29
C THR A 555 -50.19 -79.69 -25.10
N SER A 556 -50.14 -78.59 -25.85
CA SER A 556 -51.20 -78.16 -26.74
C SER A 556 -51.20 -78.86 -28.12
N SER A 557 -50.14 -79.61 -28.46
CA SER A 557 -50.07 -80.40 -29.69
C SER A 557 -50.56 -81.90 -29.48
N ASP A 558 -50.89 -82.27 -28.24
CA ASP A 558 -51.41 -83.64 -27.93
C ASP A 558 -52.95 -83.69 -27.71
N ASP A 559 -53.71 -82.57 -27.93
CA ASP A 559 -55.15 -82.46 -28.05
C ASP A 559 -55.55 -82.28 -29.56
#